data_19eb0451e72a1561498c4857699ae947
#
_entry.id   19eb0451e72a1561498c4857699ae947
#
_cell.length_a   1.000
_cell.length_b   1.000
_cell.length_c   1.000
_cell.angle_alpha   90.00
_cell.angle_beta   90.00
_cell.angle_gamma   90.00
#
_symmetry.space_group_name_H-M   'P 1'
#
loop_
_entity.id
_entity.type
_entity.pdbx_description
1 polymer ?
#
loop_
_entity_poly.entity_id
_entity_poly.type
_entity_poly.pdbx_seq_one_letter_code
_entity_poly.pdbx_strand_id
1 'polypeptide(L)'
;MKIGLILPMTGPFASTGRQIEAAAKLYMQQNGDTVAGKKIQLIVKDDTGVADVTKRLAQELIVNDKVGVIAGFGLTPLALASAPLATQAKVPAVVMAAATATITEASPYIVRTSFTLPQATVPMADWASQNGIKKVVTLVSDYGPGIDAEKAFTGAFSAKGGQVENLRVPLANPDFSPFLQKVADAKPDALFVFVPSGVGAQFMKQFVERGLDKSGIRLIGPGDVTDDDILNGMGDVALGAITTQHYSAAHDSPENKAFVEAFKKANNGMRPNFMAVGGYDGMHLIYEGLKKSNGAGGEALINAMKGLSWTSPRGPVTIDPQTRDIVQNIYVRKVERVNGELYNVEFATIPNVKDPVKAAKSN
;
A
#
# COMPACT_ATOMS: atom_id res chain seq x y z
N MET A 1 9.87 9.02 -23.73
CA MET A 1 9.74 7.83 -22.85
C MET A 1 8.25 7.58 -22.59
N LYS A 2 7.75 6.39 -22.89
CA LYS A 2 6.38 6.00 -22.58
C LYS A 2 6.36 5.20 -21.28
N ILE A 3 5.38 5.48 -20.44
CA ILE A 3 5.12 4.78 -19.18
C ILE A 3 3.78 4.06 -19.31
N GLY A 4 3.77 2.75 -19.18
CA GLY A 4 2.55 1.95 -19.14
C GLY A 4 2.07 1.79 -17.71
N LEU A 5 0.96 2.42 -17.35
CA LEU A 5 0.35 2.37 -16.01
C LEU A 5 -0.81 1.39 -16.02
N ILE A 6 -0.62 0.24 -15.40
CA ILE A 6 -1.60 -0.86 -15.38
C ILE A 6 -2.26 -0.90 -14.01
N LEU A 7 -3.55 -0.64 -13.96
CA LEU A 7 -4.30 -0.46 -12.72
C LEU A 7 -5.65 -1.16 -12.77
N PRO A 8 -6.19 -1.57 -11.61
CA PRO A 8 -7.59 -1.99 -11.53
C PRO A 8 -8.48 -0.75 -11.51
N MET A 9 -8.96 -0.33 -12.69
CA MET A 9 -9.82 0.86 -12.84
C MET A 9 -11.31 0.54 -12.73
N THR A 10 -11.68 -0.73 -12.87
CA THR A 10 -13.04 -1.25 -12.72
C THR A 10 -13.03 -2.47 -11.80
N GLY A 11 -14.20 -2.81 -11.23
CA GLY A 11 -14.33 -3.92 -10.30
C GLY A 11 -14.08 -3.52 -8.84
N PRO A 12 -13.90 -4.51 -7.94
CA PRO A 12 -13.87 -4.27 -6.48
C PRO A 12 -12.65 -3.46 -5.99
N PHE A 13 -11.59 -3.35 -6.81
CA PHE A 13 -10.37 -2.62 -6.45
C PHE A 13 -10.21 -1.29 -7.18
N ALA A 14 -11.30 -0.77 -7.76
CA ALA A 14 -11.29 0.46 -8.56
C ALA A 14 -10.80 1.69 -7.78
N SER A 15 -11.02 1.74 -6.46
CA SER A 15 -10.51 2.83 -5.60
C SER A 15 -8.99 2.94 -5.68
N THR A 16 -8.28 1.81 -5.60
CA THR A 16 -6.81 1.76 -5.76
C THR A 16 -6.39 2.37 -7.10
N GLY A 17 -7.03 1.95 -8.19
CA GLY A 17 -6.73 2.46 -9.53
C GLY A 17 -6.96 3.97 -9.66
N ARG A 18 -8.10 4.47 -9.17
CA ARG A 18 -8.42 5.89 -9.19
C ARG A 18 -7.41 6.74 -8.43
N GLN A 19 -7.02 6.29 -7.24
CA GLN A 19 -6.07 6.99 -6.39
C GLN A 19 -4.70 7.11 -7.06
N ILE A 20 -4.20 6.02 -7.62
CA ILE A 20 -2.88 5.99 -8.27
C ILE A 20 -2.89 6.82 -9.57
N GLU A 21 -3.91 6.66 -10.41
CA GLU A 21 -4.01 7.44 -11.66
C GLU A 21 -4.06 8.93 -11.37
N ALA A 22 -4.90 9.35 -10.42
CA ALA A 22 -5.03 10.74 -10.04
C ALA A 22 -3.70 11.33 -9.55
N ALA A 23 -2.98 10.58 -8.72
CA ALA A 23 -1.67 11.00 -8.19
C ALA A 23 -0.60 11.08 -9.28
N ALA A 24 -0.55 10.11 -10.20
CA ALA A 24 0.40 10.11 -11.31
C ALA A 24 0.18 11.32 -12.23
N LYS A 25 -1.08 11.60 -12.58
CA LYS A 25 -1.44 12.76 -13.40
C LYS A 25 -1.15 14.08 -12.68
N LEU A 26 -1.40 14.16 -11.38
CA LEU A 26 -1.07 15.34 -10.58
C LEU A 26 0.44 15.61 -10.60
N TYR A 27 1.26 14.56 -10.42
CA TYR A 27 2.71 14.69 -10.46
C TYR A 27 3.17 15.28 -11.82
N MET A 28 2.66 14.75 -12.93
CA MET A 28 2.98 15.24 -14.26
C MET A 28 2.53 16.69 -14.46
N GLN A 29 1.35 17.06 -13.98
CA GLN A 29 0.85 18.44 -14.04
C GLN A 29 1.78 19.40 -13.30
N GLN A 30 2.29 19.01 -12.15
CA GLN A 30 3.17 19.83 -11.31
C GLN A 30 4.60 19.94 -11.85
N ASN A 31 5.10 18.87 -12.48
CA ASN A 31 6.53 18.74 -12.83
C ASN A 31 6.79 18.74 -14.35
N GLY A 32 5.74 18.84 -15.15
CA GLY A 32 5.84 18.82 -16.61
C GLY A 32 5.98 17.41 -17.18
N ASP A 33 6.01 17.34 -18.50
CA ASP A 33 6.07 16.09 -19.26
C ASP A 33 7.38 15.90 -20.03
N THR A 34 8.40 16.72 -19.77
CA THR A 34 9.71 16.59 -20.40
C THR A 34 10.78 16.37 -19.34
N VAL A 35 11.49 15.27 -19.44
CA VAL A 35 12.54 14.87 -18.48
C VAL A 35 13.78 14.41 -19.26
N ALA A 36 14.95 14.98 -18.92
CA ALA A 36 16.21 14.67 -19.59
C ALA A 36 16.12 14.76 -21.12
N GLY A 37 15.39 15.78 -21.62
CA GLY A 37 15.16 16.01 -23.05
C GLY A 37 14.15 15.06 -23.70
N LYS A 38 13.52 14.17 -22.95
CA LYS A 38 12.52 13.22 -23.46
C LYS A 38 11.13 13.59 -23.01
N LYS A 39 10.16 13.52 -23.93
CA LYS A 39 8.76 13.69 -23.61
C LYS A 39 8.24 12.42 -22.92
N ILE A 40 7.56 12.59 -21.80
CA ILE A 40 6.91 11.52 -21.04
C ILE A 40 5.46 11.39 -21.51
N GLN A 41 5.08 10.20 -21.92
CA GLN A 41 3.70 9.84 -22.26
C GLN A 41 3.21 8.77 -21.31
N LEU A 42 2.12 9.03 -20.61
CA LEU A 42 1.48 8.08 -19.70
C LEU A 42 0.35 7.36 -20.42
N ILE A 43 0.45 6.03 -20.49
CA ILE A 43 -0.58 5.17 -21.09
C ILE A 43 -1.23 4.37 -19.96
N VAL A 44 -2.49 4.66 -19.66
CA VAL A 44 -3.24 4.00 -18.59
C VAL A 44 -4.05 2.85 -19.16
N LYS A 45 -3.94 1.67 -18.57
CA LYS A 45 -4.68 0.46 -18.93
C LYS A 45 -5.40 -0.12 -17.71
N ASP A 46 -6.64 -0.55 -17.91
CA ASP A 46 -7.46 -1.21 -16.89
C ASP A 46 -7.26 -2.72 -16.97
N ASP A 47 -6.70 -3.33 -15.92
CA ASP A 47 -6.56 -4.79 -15.83
C ASP A 47 -7.73 -5.48 -15.11
N THR A 48 -8.72 -4.71 -14.68
CA THR A 48 -9.90 -5.22 -13.95
C THR A 48 -9.58 -6.02 -12.68
N GLY A 49 -8.33 -5.96 -12.20
CA GLY A 49 -7.87 -6.75 -11.06
C GLY A 49 -7.63 -8.23 -11.35
N VAL A 50 -7.45 -8.59 -12.63
CA VAL A 50 -7.28 -9.98 -13.08
C VAL A 50 -5.86 -10.18 -13.63
N ALA A 51 -5.13 -11.16 -13.08
CA ALA A 51 -3.72 -11.38 -13.38
C ALA A 51 -3.44 -11.69 -14.86
N ASP A 52 -4.29 -12.49 -15.52
CA ASP A 52 -4.14 -12.80 -16.94
C ASP A 52 -4.30 -11.56 -17.81
N VAL A 53 -5.21 -10.67 -17.45
CA VAL A 53 -5.40 -9.38 -18.12
C VAL A 53 -4.18 -8.48 -17.92
N THR A 54 -3.66 -8.41 -16.69
CA THR A 54 -2.44 -7.66 -16.39
C THR A 54 -1.27 -8.11 -17.25
N LYS A 55 -1.05 -9.43 -17.33
CA LYS A 55 0.03 -10.03 -18.14
C LYS A 55 -0.11 -9.66 -19.60
N ARG A 56 -1.30 -9.80 -20.18
CA ARG A 56 -1.58 -9.45 -21.57
C ARG A 56 -1.32 -7.96 -21.84
N LEU A 57 -1.79 -7.09 -20.96
CA LEU A 57 -1.59 -5.64 -21.11
C LEU A 57 -0.12 -5.25 -20.98
N ALA A 58 0.61 -5.86 -20.04
CA ALA A 58 2.05 -5.63 -19.90
C ALA A 58 2.80 -6.03 -21.18
N GLN A 59 2.45 -7.15 -21.78
CA GLN A 59 3.05 -7.61 -23.02
C GLN A 59 2.74 -6.66 -24.18
N GLU A 60 1.51 -6.22 -24.34
CA GLU A 60 1.12 -5.24 -25.36
C GLU A 60 1.88 -3.91 -25.20
N LEU A 61 1.96 -3.40 -23.98
CA LEU A 61 2.67 -2.16 -23.66
C LEU A 61 4.16 -2.24 -23.99
N ILE A 62 4.80 -3.37 -23.67
CA ILE A 62 6.23 -3.58 -23.92
C ILE A 62 6.49 -3.81 -25.41
N VAL A 63 5.74 -4.69 -26.05
CA VAL A 63 6.03 -5.13 -27.44
C VAL A 63 5.47 -4.15 -28.47
N ASN A 64 4.21 -3.73 -28.32
CA ASN A 64 3.53 -2.89 -29.31
C ASN A 64 3.77 -1.39 -29.06
N ASP A 65 3.56 -0.92 -27.84
CA ASP A 65 3.70 0.49 -27.48
C ASP A 65 5.15 0.87 -27.18
N LYS A 66 6.01 -0.10 -26.94
CA LYS A 66 7.45 0.08 -26.64
C LYS A 66 7.68 1.01 -25.44
N VAL A 67 6.92 0.78 -24.38
CA VAL A 67 7.10 1.53 -23.14
C VAL A 67 8.48 1.27 -22.52
N GLY A 68 9.04 2.27 -21.90
CA GLY A 68 10.31 2.17 -21.18
C GLY A 68 10.15 1.83 -19.70
N VAL A 69 8.93 1.93 -19.17
CA VAL A 69 8.58 1.58 -17.79
C VAL A 69 7.17 1.01 -17.78
N ILE A 70 6.94 -0.05 -17.02
CA ILE A 70 5.60 -0.49 -16.60
C ILE A 70 5.43 -0.16 -15.12
N ALA A 71 4.25 0.26 -14.71
CA ALA A 71 4.00 0.72 -13.35
C ALA A 71 2.57 0.43 -12.91
N GLY A 72 2.30 0.56 -11.63
CA GLY A 72 0.98 0.36 -11.03
C GLY A 72 0.93 -0.90 -10.18
N PHE A 73 0.23 -1.93 -10.64
CA PHE A 73 0.10 -3.24 -9.99
C PHE A 73 -0.63 -3.17 -8.65
N GLY A 74 -1.95 -3.16 -8.72
CA GLY A 74 -2.83 -2.95 -7.57
C GLY A 74 -2.82 -4.08 -6.53
N LEU A 75 -2.50 -5.30 -6.94
CA LEU A 75 -2.47 -6.50 -6.10
C LEU A 75 -1.26 -7.36 -6.42
N THR A 76 -0.83 -8.17 -5.45
CA THR A 76 0.31 -9.08 -5.62
C THR A 76 0.24 -9.99 -6.84
N PRO A 77 -0.88 -10.68 -7.12
CA PRO A 77 -0.95 -11.54 -8.32
C PRO A 77 -0.70 -10.78 -9.63
N LEU A 78 -1.10 -9.52 -9.69
CA LEU A 78 -0.91 -8.66 -10.87
C LEU A 78 0.57 -8.32 -11.08
N ALA A 79 1.26 -7.95 -10.02
CA ALA A 79 2.70 -7.69 -10.06
C ALA A 79 3.49 -8.93 -10.44
N LEU A 80 3.18 -10.07 -9.85
CA LEU A 80 3.87 -11.34 -10.12
C LEU A 80 3.64 -11.83 -11.55
N ALA A 81 2.46 -11.60 -12.13
CA ALA A 81 2.17 -11.95 -13.52
C ALA A 81 3.05 -11.17 -14.50
N SER A 82 3.45 -9.95 -14.17
CA SER A 82 4.26 -9.08 -15.03
C SER A 82 5.76 -9.22 -14.81
N ALA A 83 6.20 -9.81 -13.69
CA ALA A 83 7.61 -9.92 -13.33
C ALA A 83 8.48 -10.61 -14.40
N PRO A 84 8.10 -11.76 -14.99
CA PRO A 84 8.90 -12.39 -16.03
C PRO A 84 9.05 -11.51 -17.28
N LEU A 85 8.03 -10.74 -17.62
CA LEU A 85 8.06 -9.83 -18.77
C LEU A 85 9.03 -8.67 -18.55
N ALA A 86 9.04 -8.09 -17.35
CA ALA A 86 9.99 -7.06 -16.97
C ALA A 86 11.44 -7.56 -17.08
N THR A 87 11.71 -8.76 -16.58
CA THR A 87 13.02 -9.40 -16.66
C THR A 87 13.44 -9.65 -18.11
N GLN A 88 12.59 -10.26 -18.88
CA GLN A 88 12.88 -10.65 -20.27
C GLN A 88 13.11 -9.43 -21.16
N ALA A 89 12.30 -8.40 -21.02
CA ALA A 89 12.38 -7.18 -21.82
C ALA A 89 13.40 -6.16 -21.26
N LYS A 90 13.91 -6.38 -20.05
CA LYS A 90 14.77 -5.43 -19.33
C LYS A 90 14.10 -4.07 -19.18
N VAL A 91 12.81 -4.08 -18.85
CA VAL A 91 11.99 -2.89 -18.61
C VAL A 91 11.73 -2.74 -17.12
N PRO A 92 12.10 -1.61 -16.50
CA PRO A 92 11.77 -1.37 -15.10
C PRO A 92 10.27 -1.44 -14.82
N ALA A 93 9.91 -2.08 -13.72
CA ALA A 93 8.54 -2.19 -13.22
C ALA A 93 8.46 -1.52 -11.86
N VAL A 94 7.67 -0.45 -11.75
CA VAL A 94 7.48 0.30 -10.52
C VAL A 94 6.18 -0.13 -9.85
N VAL A 95 6.30 -0.85 -8.74
CA VAL A 95 5.16 -1.35 -7.96
C VAL A 95 4.68 -0.24 -7.01
N MET A 96 3.48 0.27 -7.28
CA MET A 96 2.91 1.43 -6.59
C MET A 96 1.88 1.06 -5.51
N ALA A 97 1.44 -0.21 -5.47
CA ALA A 97 0.41 -0.68 -4.53
C ALA A 97 0.73 -2.04 -3.91
N ALA A 98 0.95 -3.07 -4.71
CA ALA A 98 1.14 -4.45 -4.24
C ALA A 98 2.20 -4.57 -3.14
N ALA A 99 1.88 -5.31 -2.06
CA ALA A 99 2.60 -5.20 -0.79
C ALA A 99 3.18 -6.51 -0.20
N THR A 100 3.16 -7.61 -0.94
CA THR A 100 3.84 -8.84 -0.50
C THR A 100 5.36 -8.62 -0.50
N ALA A 101 6.04 -9.03 0.56
CA ALA A 101 7.47 -8.77 0.75
C ALA A 101 8.33 -9.28 -0.42
N THR A 102 8.02 -10.45 -0.96
CA THR A 102 8.84 -11.13 -1.96
C THR A 102 8.73 -10.58 -3.39
N ILE A 103 7.83 -9.62 -3.66
CA ILE A 103 7.57 -9.14 -5.03
C ILE A 103 8.85 -8.65 -5.71
N THR A 104 9.69 -7.86 -5.04
CA THR A 104 10.92 -7.33 -5.66
C THR A 104 11.95 -8.44 -5.97
N GLU A 105 11.84 -9.59 -5.32
CA GLU A 105 12.70 -10.76 -5.60
C GLU A 105 12.30 -11.49 -6.88
N ALA A 106 11.08 -11.27 -7.38
CA ALA A 106 10.57 -11.92 -8.59
C ALA A 106 11.22 -11.42 -9.88
N SER A 107 11.85 -10.24 -9.87
CA SER A 107 12.59 -9.69 -11.00
C SER A 107 13.62 -8.65 -10.51
N PRO A 108 14.84 -8.64 -11.08
CA PRO A 108 15.82 -7.58 -10.77
C PRO A 108 15.41 -6.21 -11.33
N TYR A 109 14.37 -6.14 -12.16
CA TYR A 109 13.84 -4.90 -12.73
C TYR A 109 12.66 -4.34 -11.95
N ILE A 110 12.24 -4.98 -10.85
CA ILE A 110 11.17 -4.46 -9.99
C ILE A 110 11.76 -3.52 -8.93
N VAL A 111 11.15 -2.34 -8.81
CA VAL A 111 11.34 -1.40 -7.71
C VAL A 111 9.96 -1.05 -7.14
N ARG A 112 9.89 -0.76 -5.85
CA ARG A 112 8.61 -0.52 -5.18
C ARG A 112 8.58 0.82 -4.47
N THR A 113 7.51 1.58 -4.66
CA THR A 113 7.23 2.83 -3.97
C THR A 113 6.01 2.74 -3.04
N SER A 114 5.38 1.58 -2.93
CA SER A 114 4.28 1.33 -1.98
C SER A 114 4.81 1.07 -0.56
N PHE A 115 4.81 -0.16 -0.14
CA PHE A 115 5.27 -0.64 1.17
C PHE A 115 5.27 -2.16 1.18
N THR A 116 5.67 -2.78 2.28
CA THR A 116 5.42 -4.21 2.51
C THR A 116 4.53 -4.40 3.74
N LEU A 117 3.68 -5.43 3.74
CA LEU A 117 2.84 -5.73 4.89
C LEU A 117 3.66 -6.03 6.15
N PRO A 118 4.78 -6.77 6.10
CA PRO A 118 5.62 -6.94 7.28
C PRO A 118 6.15 -5.61 7.83
N GLN A 119 6.52 -4.67 6.96
CA GLN A 119 7.00 -3.34 7.33
C GLN A 119 5.94 -2.56 8.13
N ALA A 120 4.68 -2.60 7.71
CA ALA A 120 3.58 -1.95 8.40
C ALA A 120 3.09 -2.73 9.64
N THR A 121 3.24 -4.05 9.66
CA THR A 121 2.60 -4.94 10.64
C THR A 121 3.43 -5.16 11.90
N VAL A 122 4.74 -5.32 11.78
CA VAL A 122 5.61 -5.54 12.95
C VAL A 122 5.47 -4.40 13.98
N PRO A 123 5.43 -3.11 13.57
CA PRO A 123 5.15 -2.03 14.51
C PRO A 123 3.82 -2.14 15.26
N MET A 124 2.79 -2.71 14.63
CA MET A 124 1.51 -2.96 15.32
C MET A 124 1.63 -4.02 16.40
N ALA A 125 2.36 -5.10 16.13
CA ALA A 125 2.61 -6.14 17.14
C ALA A 125 3.35 -5.58 18.35
N ASP A 126 4.32 -4.71 18.13
CA ASP A 126 5.07 -4.04 19.19
C ASP A 126 4.16 -3.12 20.01
N TRP A 127 3.35 -2.31 19.32
CA TRP A 127 2.40 -1.43 20.00
C TRP A 127 1.38 -2.22 20.84
N ALA A 128 0.83 -3.30 20.30
CA ALA A 128 -0.14 -4.14 21.00
C ALA A 128 0.45 -4.74 22.27
N SER A 129 1.66 -5.28 22.21
CA SER A 129 2.38 -5.79 23.37
C SER A 129 2.60 -4.74 24.46
N GLN A 130 2.95 -3.52 24.05
CA GLN A 130 3.22 -2.41 24.96
C GLN A 130 1.94 -1.83 25.59
N ASN A 131 0.77 -2.08 25.01
CA ASN A 131 -0.50 -1.51 25.42
C ASN A 131 -1.47 -2.52 26.04
N GLY A 132 -0.93 -3.56 26.66
CA GLY A 132 -1.69 -4.50 27.49
C GLY A 132 -2.55 -5.51 26.73
N ILE A 133 -2.38 -5.62 25.43
CA ILE A 133 -3.07 -6.60 24.61
C ILE A 133 -2.33 -7.95 24.75
N LYS A 134 -3.05 -9.00 25.17
CA LYS A 134 -2.47 -10.33 25.43
C LYS A 134 -2.99 -11.40 24.50
N LYS A 135 -4.24 -11.33 24.08
CA LYS A 135 -4.87 -12.30 23.18
C LYS A 135 -5.44 -11.56 21.96
N VAL A 136 -5.01 -11.98 20.78
CA VAL A 136 -5.43 -11.41 19.49
C VAL A 136 -5.95 -12.53 18.59
N VAL A 137 -7.06 -12.27 17.91
CA VAL A 137 -7.46 -13.02 16.72
C VAL A 137 -7.04 -12.19 15.50
N THR A 138 -6.35 -12.82 14.56
CA THR A 138 -6.07 -12.20 13.25
C THR A 138 -7.10 -12.65 12.24
N LEU A 139 -7.65 -11.71 11.48
CA LEU A 139 -8.53 -11.97 10.35
C LEU A 139 -7.95 -11.28 9.12
N VAL A 140 -7.48 -12.08 8.18
CA VAL A 140 -6.80 -11.58 6.98
C VAL A 140 -7.41 -12.15 5.72
N SER A 141 -7.39 -11.37 4.63
CA SER A 141 -7.72 -11.88 3.30
C SER A 141 -6.69 -12.93 2.87
N ASP A 142 -7.18 -14.04 2.31
CA ASP A 142 -6.35 -15.21 1.97
C ASP A 142 -5.65 -15.02 0.62
N TYR A 143 -4.57 -14.25 0.63
CA TYR A 143 -3.67 -14.03 -0.49
C TYR A 143 -2.32 -13.50 0.02
N GLY A 144 -1.33 -13.28 -0.85
CA GLY A 144 0.04 -12.97 -0.45
C GLY A 144 0.18 -11.94 0.68
N PRO A 145 -0.35 -10.71 0.54
CA PRO A 145 -0.23 -9.70 1.59
C PRO A 145 -0.90 -10.10 2.90
N GLY A 146 -2.05 -10.77 2.84
CA GLY A 146 -2.76 -11.24 4.04
C GLY A 146 -1.96 -12.27 4.81
N ILE A 147 -1.34 -13.21 4.10
CA ILE A 147 -0.46 -14.21 4.69
C ILE A 147 0.79 -13.56 5.30
N ASP A 148 1.36 -12.57 4.62
CA ASP A 148 2.49 -11.79 5.15
C ASP A 148 2.12 -11.06 6.44
N ALA A 149 0.96 -10.38 6.46
CA ALA A 149 0.47 -9.69 7.65
C ALA A 149 0.25 -10.64 8.82
N GLU A 150 -0.41 -11.78 8.58
CA GLU A 150 -0.64 -12.82 9.58
C GLU A 150 0.67 -13.33 10.18
N LYS A 151 1.61 -13.71 9.33
CA LYS A 151 2.91 -14.26 9.78
C LYS A 151 3.74 -13.21 10.53
N ALA A 152 3.79 -11.99 10.02
CA ALA A 152 4.56 -10.92 10.64
C ALA A 152 4.00 -10.55 12.02
N PHE A 153 2.68 -10.40 12.13
CA PHE A 153 2.03 -10.11 13.40
C PHE A 153 2.20 -11.26 14.39
N THR A 154 1.88 -12.48 13.98
CA THR A 154 1.95 -13.68 14.84
C THR A 154 3.37 -13.89 15.37
N GLY A 155 4.38 -13.80 14.49
CA GLY A 155 5.78 -13.97 14.88
C GLY A 155 6.24 -12.92 15.89
N ALA A 156 6.00 -11.66 15.61
CA ALA A 156 6.43 -10.56 16.49
C ALA A 156 5.66 -10.51 17.81
N PHE A 157 4.35 -10.75 17.78
CA PHE A 157 3.50 -10.71 18.97
C PHE A 157 3.74 -11.93 19.88
N SER A 158 3.85 -13.13 19.31
CA SER A 158 4.15 -14.37 20.07
C SER A 158 5.53 -14.34 20.71
N ALA A 159 6.52 -13.74 20.04
CA ALA A 159 7.87 -13.58 20.61
C ALA A 159 7.87 -12.75 21.90
N LYS A 160 6.85 -11.94 22.13
CA LYS A 160 6.65 -11.12 23.34
C LYS A 160 5.66 -11.75 24.34
N GLY A 161 5.32 -13.02 24.14
CA GLY A 161 4.43 -13.77 25.03
C GLY A 161 2.94 -13.63 24.72
N GLY A 162 2.58 -13.00 23.61
CA GLY A 162 1.19 -12.87 23.19
C GLY A 162 0.60 -14.17 22.64
N GLN A 163 -0.73 -14.31 22.77
CA GLN A 163 -1.48 -15.42 22.21
C GLN A 163 -2.20 -14.98 20.93
N VAL A 164 -2.10 -15.79 19.87
CA VAL A 164 -2.68 -15.48 18.56
C VAL A 164 -3.48 -16.67 18.06
N GLU A 165 -4.68 -16.39 17.56
CA GLU A 165 -5.50 -17.31 16.77
C GLU A 165 -5.70 -16.71 15.38
N ASN A 166 -5.50 -17.50 14.32
CA ASN A 166 -5.49 -17.00 12.95
C ASN A 166 -6.72 -17.47 12.19
N LEU A 167 -7.37 -16.51 11.49
CA LEU A 167 -8.48 -16.76 10.57
C LEU A 167 -8.15 -16.14 9.21
N ARG A 168 -8.52 -16.82 8.14
CA ARG A 168 -8.37 -16.34 6.76
C ARG A 168 -9.70 -16.33 6.04
N VAL A 169 -10.05 -15.21 5.43
CA VAL A 169 -11.27 -15.03 4.65
C VAL A 169 -10.92 -15.03 3.15
N PRO A 170 -11.76 -15.63 2.28
CA PRO A 170 -11.52 -15.56 0.85
C PRO A 170 -11.38 -14.12 0.33
N LEU A 171 -10.45 -13.90 -0.59
CA LEU A 171 -10.25 -12.59 -1.21
C LEU A 171 -11.45 -12.18 -2.08
N ALA A 172 -11.99 -13.12 -2.85
CA ALA A 172 -13.13 -12.86 -3.72
C ALA A 172 -14.44 -12.99 -2.95
N ASN A 173 -15.33 -12.00 -3.13
CA ASN A 173 -16.66 -11.98 -2.54
C ASN A 173 -16.65 -12.35 -1.04
N PRO A 174 -15.91 -11.64 -0.19
CA PRO A 174 -15.74 -12.04 1.19
C PRO A 174 -17.06 -11.91 1.97
N ASP A 175 -17.37 -12.93 2.76
CA ASP A 175 -18.38 -12.88 3.80
C ASP A 175 -17.67 -13.01 5.15
N PHE A 176 -17.63 -11.92 5.90
CA PHE A 176 -16.94 -11.88 7.19
C PHE A 176 -17.78 -12.47 8.32
N SER A 177 -19.09 -12.62 8.16
CA SER A 177 -19.99 -13.01 9.24
C SER A 177 -19.62 -14.30 9.97
N PRO A 178 -19.32 -15.42 9.28
CA PRO A 178 -18.94 -16.65 10.00
C PRO A 178 -17.59 -16.52 10.72
N PHE A 179 -16.68 -15.74 10.21
CA PHE A 179 -15.38 -15.45 10.86
C PHE A 179 -15.56 -14.55 12.08
N LEU A 180 -16.39 -13.52 11.98
CA LEU A 180 -16.69 -12.62 13.09
C LEU A 180 -17.41 -13.36 14.24
N GLN A 181 -18.20 -14.39 13.95
CA GLN A 181 -18.77 -15.25 14.98
C GLN A 181 -17.67 -15.98 15.76
N LYS A 182 -16.67 -16.50 15.06
CA LYS A 182 -15.49 -17.14 15.71
C LYS A 182 -14.71 -16.15 16.57
N VAL A 183 -14.59 -14.91 16.13
CA VAL A 183 -13.98 -13.83 16.93
C VAL A 183 -14.75 -13.58 18.20
N ALA A 184 -16.08 -13.48 18.12
CA ALA A 184 -16.95 -13.30 19.29
C ALA A 184 -16.81 -14.45 20.29
N ASP A 185 -16.75 -15.68 19.81
CA ASP A 185 -16.59 -16.89 20.63
C ASP A 185 -15.22 -16.97 21.33
N ALA A 186 -14.17 -16.52 20.65
CA ALA A 186 -12.81 -16.53 21.17
C ALA A 186 -12.55 -15.45 22.24
N LYS A 187 -13.35 -14.40 22.27
CA LYS A 187 -13.23 -13.26 23.23
C LYS A 187 -11.82 -12.71 23.36
N PRO A 188 -11.19 -12.27 22.25
CA PRO A 188 -9.85 -11.70 22.30
C PRO A 188 -9.86 -10.30 22.92
N ASP A 189 -8.70 -9.80 23.32
CA ASP A 189 -8.51 -8.40 23.69
C ASP A 189 -8.61 -7.49 22.46
N ALA A 190 -8.14 -7.98 21.31
CA ALA A 190 -8.16 -7.26 20.05
C ALA A 190 -8.38 -8.18 18.85
N LEU A 191 -8.97 -7.61 17.80
CA LEU A 191 -9.07 -8.20 16.47
C LEU A 191 -8.08 -7.46 15.56
N PHE A 192 -7.10 -8.18 15.05
CA PHE A 192 -6.19 -7.69 14.01
C PHE A 192 -6.80 -7.98 12.65
N VAL A 193 -7.03 -6.94 11.84
CA VAL A 193 -7.67 -7.08 10.53
C VAL A 193 -6.77 -6.58 9.43
N PHE A 194 -6.56 -7.42 8.41
CA PHE A 194 -6.05 -6.99 7.12
C PHE A 194 -7.00 -7.41 6.01
N VAL A 195 -7.52 -6.42 5.29
CA VAL A 195 -8.28 -6.57 4.04
C VAL A 195 -7.75 -5.56 3.03
N PRO A 196 -7.85 -5.84 1.71
CA PRO A 196 -7.40 -4.87 0.71
C PRO A 196 -8.12 -3.52 0.85
N SER A 197 -7.43 -2.46 0.48
CA SER A 197 -8.02 -1.13 0.42
C SER A 197 -9.32 -1.14 -0.41
N GLY A 198 -10.36 -0.53 0.11
CA GLY A 198 -11.70 -0.53 -0.49
C GLY A 198 -12.66 -1.58 0.09
N VAL A 199 -12.16 -2.61 0.74
CA VAL A 199 -12.99 -3.68 1.36
C VAL A 199 -13.35 -3.34 2.82
N GLY A 200 -12.64 -2.41 3.44
CA GLY A 200 -12.83 -2.06 4.85
C GLY A 200 -14.26 -1.62 5.22
N ALA A 201 -14.97 -0.94 4.33
CA ALA A 201 -16.35 -0.52 4.59
C ALA A 201 -17.31 -1.71 4.76
N GLN A 202 -17.16 -2.73 3.92
CA GLN A 202 -17.94 -3.97 4.03
C GLN A 202 -17.60 -4.72 5.34
N PHE A 203 -16.32 -4.80 5.68
CA PHE A 203 -15.89 -5.38 6.95
C PHE A 203 -16.54 -4.65 8.14
N MET A 204 -16.44 -3.33 8.19
CA MET A 204 -17.01 -2.52 9.27
C MET A 204 -18.51 -2.71 9.41
N LYS A 205 -19.24 -2.78 8.29
CA LYS A 205 -20.68 -3.04 8.29
C LYS A 205 -21.00 -4.36 8.97
N GLN A 206 -20.33 -5.44 8.60
CA GLN A 206 -20.57 -6.76 9.19
C GLN A 206 -20.10 -6.84 10.64
N PHE A 207 -19.03 -6.12 11.00
CA PHE A 207 -18.58 -5.98 12.38
C PHE A 207 -19.67 -5.39 13.29
N VAL A 208 -20.34 -4.33 12.82
CA VAL A 208 -21.49 -3.72 13.53
C VAL A 208 -22.69 -4.66 13.56
N GLU A 209 -23.04 -5.28 12.44
CA GLU A 209 -24.18 -6.21 12.35
C GLU A 209 -24.05 -7.38 13.35
N ARG A 210 -22.83 -7.78 13.67
CA ARG A 210 -22.52 -8.80 14.65
C ARG A 210 -22.40 -8.28 16.08
N GLY A 211 -22.58 -6.98 16.30
CA GLY A 211 -22.50 -6.35 17.62
C GLY A 211 -21.10 -6.27 18.20
N LEU A 212 -20.04 -6.49 17.41
CA LEU A 212 -18.67 -6.50 17.88
C LEU A 212 -18.14 -5.10 18.21
N ASP A 213 -18.74 -4.07 17.66
CA ASP A 213 -18.45 -2.67 17.98
C ASP A 213 -18.76 -2.34 19.46
N LYS A 214 -19.64 -3.11 20.11
CA LYS A 214 -20.04 -2.95 21.51
C LYS A 214 -19.46 -4.04 22.44
N SER A 215 -18.59 -4.89 21.91
CA SER A 215 -18.06 -6.05 22.64
C SER A 215 -16.86 -5.74 23.54
N GLY A 216 -16.25 -4.57 23.40
CA GLY A 216 -15.01 -4.22 24.05
C GLY A 216 -13.75 -4.76 23.33
N ILE A 217 -13.90 -5.52 22.25
CA ILE A 217 -12.80 -6.00 21.41
C ILE A 217 -12.22 -4.81 20.65
N ARG A 218 -10.93 -4.54 20.84
CA ARG A 218 -10.23 -3.43 20.16
C ARG A 218 -9.94 -3.83 18.71
N LEU A 219 -10.17 -2.89 17.79
CA LEU A 219 -9.85 -3.08 16.38
C LEU A 219 -8.46 -2.52 16.08
N ILE A 220 -7.57 -3.38 15.60
CA ILE A 220 -6.19 -3.04 15.25
C ILE A 220 -5.84 -3.61 13.87
N GLY A 221 -4.78 -3.13 13.26
CA GLY A 221 -4.28 -3.69 12.00
C GLY A 221 -3.41 -2.71 11.23
N PRO A 222 -2.93 -3.13 10.05
CA PRO A 222 -2.36 -2.17 9.11
C PRO A 222 -3.45 -1.26 8.56
N GLY A 223 -3.05 -0.13 7.99
CA GLY A 223 -3.95 0.98 7.68
C GLY A 223 -4.99 0.74 6.58
N ASP A 224 -4.91 -0.37 5.86
CA ASP A 224 -5.82 -0.67 4.75
C ASP A 224 -7.29 -0.70 5.18
N VAL A 225 -7.58 -1.22 6.38
CA VAL A 225 -8.96 -1.38 6.88
C VAL A 225 -9.65 -0.03 7.11
N THR A 226 -8.89 1.01 7.46
CA THR A 226 -9.41 2.37 7.68
C THR A 226 -8.88 3.34 6.62
N ASP A 227 -8.82 2.89 5.38
CA ASP A 227 -8.34 3.66 4.24
C ASP A 227 -8.97 5.06 4.22
N ASP A 228 -8.15 6.08 4.05
CA ASP A 228 -8.55 7.49 4.03
C ASP A 228 -9.67 7.80 3.01
N ASP A 229 -9.68 7.10 1.87
CA ASP A 229 -10.67 7.31 0.81
C ASP A 229 -12.09 6.91 1.24
N ILE A 230 -12.22 5.90 2.10
CA ILE A 230 -13.51 5.34 2.52
C ILE A 230 -13.85 5.62 4.00
N LEU A 231 -12.92 6.20 4.74
CA LEU A 231 -13.03 6.33 6.20
C LEU A 231 -14.27 7.12 6.63
N ASN A 232 -14.55 8.27 6.01
CA ASN A 232 -15.71 9.08 6.36
C ASN A 232 -17.02 8.31 6.18
N GLY A 233 -17.12 7.45 5.18
CA GLY A 233 -18.31 6.63 4.91
C GLY A 233 -18.55 5.52 5.95
N MET A 234 -17.55 5.16 6.73
CA MET A 234 -17.70 4.15 7.79
C MET A 234 -18.50 4.68 8.99
N GLY A 235 -18.42 5.99 9.25
CA GLY A 235 -19.06 6.62 10.40
C GLY A 235 -18.38 6.31 11.73
N ASP A 236 -19.08 6.55 12.82
CA ASP A 236 -18.54 6.51 14.19
C ASP A 236 -18.02 5.13 14.63
N VAL A 237 -18.41 4.05 13.97
CA VAL A 237 -17.90 2.70 14.28
C VAL A 237 -16.37 2.61 14.13
N ALA A 238 -15.80 3.40 13.23
CA ALA A 238 -14.36 3.42 13.02
C ALA A 238 -13.59 4.17 14.11
N LEU A 239 -14.24 5.02 14.91
CA LEU A 239 -13.59 5.79 15.95
C LEU A 239 -12.81 4.89 16.93
N GLY A 240 -11.59 5.29 17.22
CA GLY A 240 -10.73 4.57 18.16
C GLY A 240 -9.95 3.41 17.58
N ALA A 241 -10.18 3.01 16.32
CA ALA A 241 -9.36 2.00 15.66
C ALA A 241 -7.89 2.45 15.59
N ILE A 242 -6.98 1.57 16.00
CA ILE A 242 -5.54 1.82 15.98
C ILE A 242 -4.93 1.07 14.81
N THR A 243 -4.24 1.78 13.95
CA THR A 243 -3.59 1.20 12.77
C THR A 243 -2.16 1.66 12.65
N THR A 244 -1.37 0.90 11.89
CA THR A 244 0.00 1.26 11.51
C THR A 244 0.10 1.32 10.00
N GLN A 245 0.63 2.42 9.48
CA GLN A 245 0.79 2.63 8.04
C GLN A 245 1.84 3.71 7.77
N HIS A 246 2.30 3.76 6.54
CA HIS A 246 3.33 4.70 6.08
C HIS A 246 2.78 6.08 5.72
N TYR A 247 1.46 6.27 5.65
CA TYR A 247 0.83 7.53 5.24
C TYR A 247 -0.57 7.68 5.82
N SER A 248 -0.91 8.91 6.16
CA SER A 248 -2.27 9.37 6.44
C SER A 248 -2.51 10.71 5.74
N ALA A 249 -3.72 10.94 5.25
CA ALA A 249 -4.10 12.25 4.73
C ALA A 249 -3.96 13.37 5.79
N ALA A 250 -3.97 13.01 7.07
CA ALA A 250 -3.75 13.93 8.19
C ALA A 250 -2.27 14.09 8.57
N HIS A 251 -1.33 13.48 7.81
CA HIS A 251 0.10 13.62 8.14
C HIS A 251 0.52 15.08 8.19
N ASP A 252 1.07 15.49 9.35
CA ASP A 252 1.41 16.90 9.62
C ASP A 252 2.79 17.25 9.07
N SER A 253 2.83 17.65 7.83
CA SER A 253 4.01 18.20 7.16
C SER A 253 3.60 19.21 6.09
N PRO A 254 4.47 20.18 5.75
CA PRO A 254 4.21 21.11 4.66
C PRO A 254 4.01 20.38 3.33
N GLU A 255 4.80 19.36 3.05
CA GLU A 255 4.73 18.56 1.83
C GLU A 255 3.38 17.85 1.71
N ASN A 256 2.88 17.27 2.80
CA ASN A 256 1.59 16.60 2.76
C ASN A 256 0.43 17.59 2.66
N LYS A 257 0.47 18.69 3.37
CA LYS A 257 -0.59 19.72 3.27
C LYS A 257 -0.73 20.23 1.85
N ALA A 258 0.39 20.52 1.17
CA ALA A 258 0.41 20.93 -0.22
C ALA A 258 -0.11 19.84 -1.15
N PHE A 259 0.29 18.60 -0.94
CA PHE A 259 -0.16 17.44 -1.72
C PHE A 259 -1.67 17.21 -1.58
N VAL A 260 -2.20 17.19 -0.36
CA VAL A 260 -3.64 16.98 -0.10
C VAL A 260 -4.47 18.08 -0.75
N GLU A 261 -4.06 19.34 -0.62
CA GLU A 261 -4.76 20.48 -1.21
C GLU A 261 -4.78 20.38 -2.74
N ALA A 262 -3.64 20.13 -3.37
CA ALA A 262 -3.53 19.98 -4.81
C ALA A 262 -4.31 18.78 -5.35
N PHE A 263 -4.24 17.65 -4.64
CA PHE A 263 -4.95 16.43 -5.01
C PHE A 263 -6.48 16.63 -4.97
N LYS A 264 -7.00 17.19 -3.90
CA LYS A 264 -8.43 17.51 -3.78
C LYS A 264 -8.90 18.47 -4.85
N LYS A 265 -8.13 19.52 -5.12
CA LYS A 265 -8.46 20.50 -6.15
C LYS A 265 -8.57 19.87 -7.54
N ALA A 266 -7.65 18.96 -7.87
CA ALA A 266 -7.62 18.30 -9.18
C ALA A 266 -8.66 17.18 -9.31
N ASN A 267 -9.26 16.69 -8.21
CA ASN A 267 -10.08 15.48 -8.18
C ASN A 267 -11.40 15.65 -7.42
N ASN A 268 -12.05 16.81 -7.58
CA ASN A 268 -13.38 17.09 -7.03
C ASN A 268 -13.51 16.84 -5.51
N GLY A 269 -12.48 17.16 -4.75
CA GLY A 269 -12.47 17.00 -3.30
C GLY A 269 -12.13 15.60 -2.80
N MET A 270 -11.75 14.69 -3.69
CA MET A 270 -11.33 13.34 -3.30
C MET A 270 -10.12 13.40 -2.37
N ARG A 271 -10.20 12.72 -1.22
CA ARG A 271 -9.12 12.64 -0.26
C ARG A 271 -8.07 11.63 -0.76
N PRO A 272 -6.78 12.00 -0.81
CA PRO A 272 -5.73 11.03 -1.17
C PRO A 272 -5.54 10.02 -0.05
N ASN A 273 -5.16 8.80 -0.44
CA ASN A 273 -4.81 7.73 0.49
C ASN A 273 -3.36 7.28 0.28
N PHE A 274 -2.95 6.21 0.97
CA PHE A 274 -1.59 5.67 0.86
C PHE A 274 -1.29 5.10 -0.53
N MET A 275 -2.30 4.69 -1.31
CA MET A 275 -2.12 4.26 -2.70
C MET A 275 -1.79 5.45 -3.62
N ALA A 276 -2.46 6.59 -3.41
CA ALA A 276 -2.12 7.82 -4.12
C ALA A 276 -0.67 8.22 -3.92
N VAL A 277 -0.18 8.14 -2.69
CA VAL A 277 1.22 8.48 -2.37
C VAL A 277 2.18 7.51 -3.06
N GLY A 278 1.85 6.22 -3.12
CA GLY A 278 2.63 5.23 -3.88
C GLY A 278 2.76 5.60 -5.35
N GLY A 279 1.67 6.05 -5.96
CA GLY A 279 1.65 6.51 -7.36
C GLY A 279 2.42 7.82 -7.57
N TYR A 280 2.22 8.78 -6.69
CA TYR A 280 2.91 10.07 -6.71
C TYR A 280 4.43 9.90 -6.62
N ASP A 281 4.88 9.13 -5.62
CA ASP A 281 6.29 8.82 -5.43
C ASP A 281 6.85 7.92 -6.53
N GLY A 282 6.02 7.05 -7.09
CA GLY A 282 6.41 6.23 -8.24
C GLY A 282 6.78 7.08 -9.45
N MET A 283 5.99 8.10 -9.74
CA MET A 283 6.29 9.06 -10.82
C MET A 283 7.54 9.87 -10.50
N HIS A 284 7.71 10.30 -9.25
CA HIS A 284 8.91 11.00 -8.80
C HIS A 284 10.15 10.15 -9.02
N LEU A 285 10.11 8.88 -8.63
CA LEU A 285 11.21 7.94 -8.82
C LEU A 285 11.58 7.78 -10.30
N ILE A 286 10.58 7.66 -11.18
CA ILE A 286 10.81 7.54 -12.62
C ILE A 286 11.47 8.82 -13.15
N TYR A 287 10.97 10.00 -12.78
CA TYR A 287 11.52 11.28 -13.22
C TYR A 287 12.98 11.47 -12.76
N GLU A 288 13.24 11.28 -11.49
CA GLU A 288 14.58 11.42 -10.93
C GLU A 288 15.54 10.35 -11.45
N GLY A 289 15.06 9.12 -11.64
CA GLY A 289 15.83 8.05 -12.26
C GLY A 289 16.26 8.40 -13.69
N LEU A 290 15.34 8.94 -14.50
CA LEU A 290 15.62 9.40 -15.87
C LEU A 290 16.63 10.56 -15.89
N LYS A 291 16.52 11.51 -14.99
CA LYS A 291 17.50 12.61 -14.86
C LYS A 291 18.90 12.03 -14.57
N LYS A 292 19.00 11.12 -13.60
CA LYS A 292 20.27 10.50 -13.19
C LYS A 292 20.88 9.62 -14.28
N SER A 293 20.04 8.93 -15.08
CA SER A 293 20.49 8.10 -16.20
C SER A 293 20.69 8.86 -17.51
N ASN A 294 20.51 10.18 -17.51
CA ASN A 294 20.53 11.03 -18.72
C ASN A 294 19.51 10.54 -19.78
N GLY A 295 18.35 10.09 -19.34
CA GLY A 295 17.28 9.61 -20.21
C GLY A 295 17.44 8.16 -20.69
N ALA A 296 18.47 7.44 -20.24
CA ALA A 296 18.64 6.03 -20.57
C ALA A 296 17.61 5.16 -19.85
N GLY A 297 17.08 4.17 -20.56
CA GLY A 297 16.16 3.16 -20.02
C GLY A 297 16.88 1.91 -19.54
N GLY A 298 16.12 0.81 -19.40
CA GLY A 298 16.63 -0.52 -19.10
C GLY A 298 17.43 -0.60 -17.80
N GLU A 299 18.52 -1.31 -17.84
CA GLU A 299 19.41 -1.51 -16.67
C GLU A 299 19.95 -0.19 -16.10
N ALA A 300 20.30 0.76 -16.98
CA ALA A 300 20.77 2.07 -16.54
C ALA A 300 19.72 2.81 -15.70
N LEU A 301 18.44 2.71 -16.09
CA LEU A 301 17.34 3.34 -15.36
C LEU A 301 17.11 2.67 -14.00
N ILE A 302 17.04 1.35 -13.95
CA ILE A 302 16.83 0.65 -12.66
C ILE A 302 17.99 0.92 -11.70
N ASN A 303 19.23 0.95 -12.20
CA ASN A 303 20.39 1.28 -11.39
C ASN A 303 20.37 2.74 -10.89
N ALA A 304 19.87 3.66 -11.71
CA ALA A 304 19.71 5.06 -11.31
C ALA A 304 18.65 5.26 -10.22
N MET A 305 17.63 4.41 -10.16
CA MET A 305 16.59 4.45 -9.13
C MET A 305 17.07 3.97 -7.77
N LYS A 306 18.03 3.04 -7.73
CA LYS A 306 18.55 2.48 -6.48
C LYS A 306 19.26 3.56 -5.64
N GLY A 307 18.92 3.63 -4.36
CA GLY A 307 19.53 4.55 -3.42
C GLY A 307 19.02 6.00 -3.50
N LEU A 308 18.05 6.31 -4.38
CA LEU A 308 17.45 7.64 -4.42
C LEU A 308 16.68 7.92 -3.13
N SER A 309 16.84 9.14 -2.62
CA SER A 309 16.15 9.62 -1.41
C SER A 309 15.46 10.95 -1.72
N TRP A 310 14.29 11.16 -1.11
CA TRP A 310 13.57 12.42 -1.20
C TRP A 310 12.62 12.59 -0.02
N THR A 311 12.08 13.79 0.13
CA THR A 311 11.01 14.08 1.10
C THR A 311 9.67 13.97 0.39
N SER A 312 8.94 12.93 0.73
CA SER A 312 7.61 12.62 0.20
C SER A 312 6.52 13.25 1.07
N PRO A 313 5.27 13.36 0.58
CA PRO A 313 4.12 13.63 1.44
C PRO A 313 3.98 12.69 2.65
N ARG A 314 4.58 11.49 2.58
CA ARG A 314 4.61 10.52 3.69
C ARG A 314 5.78 10.71 4.66
N GLY A 315 6.67 11.64 4.40
CA GLY A 315 7.92 11.82 5.13
C GLY A 315 9.14 11.41 4.32
N PRO A 316 10.35 11.36 4.93
CA PRO A 316 11.57 10.98 4.24
C PRO A 316 11.52 9.53 3.77
N VAL A 317 11.93 9.29 2.52
CA VAL A 317 11.97 7.96 1.92
C VAL A 317 13.28 7.73 1.17
N THR A 318 13.69 6.47 1.08
CA THR A 318 14.85 6.04 0.32
C THR A 318 14.54 4.71 -0.36
N ILE A 319 14.96 4.55 -1.61
CA ILE A 319 14.93 3.24 -2.28
C ILE A 319 16.16 2.46 -1.84
N ASP A 320 15.93 1.36 -1.14
CA ASP A 320 17.02 0.48 -0.71
C ASP A 320 17.79 -0.04 -1.94
N PRO A 321 19.09 0.20 -2.03
CA PRO A 321 19.86 -0.20 -3.21
C PRO A 321 20.00 -1.72 -3.36
N GLN A 322 19.82 -2.49 -2.30
CA GLN A 322 19.93 -3.95 -2.33
C GLN A 322 18.58 -4.62 -2.61
N THR A 323 17.53 -4.22 -1.90
CA THR A 323 16.21 -4.86 -2.01
C THR A 323 15.29 -4.20 -3.02
N ARG A 324 15.56 -2.95 -3.40
CA ARG A 324 14.71 -2.09 -4.24
C ARG A 324 13.32 -1.80 -3.64
N ASP A 325 13.16 -2.10 -2.35
CA ASP A 325 12.02 -1.64 -1.54
C ASP A 325 12.22 -0.21 -1.05
N ILE A 326 11.14 0.42 -0.63
CA ILE A 326 11.19 1.74 -0.03
C ILE A 326 11.44 1.63 1.48
N VAL A 327 12.42 2.37 1.98
CA VAL A 327 12.67 2.59 3.40
C VAL A 327 11.92 3.85 3.80
N GLN A 328 11.10 3.76 4.83
CA GLN A 328 10.16 4.83 5.17
C GLN A 328 9.78 4.80 6.65
N ASN A 329 9.20 5.89 7.14
CA ASN A 329 8.61 5.90 8.45
C ASN A 329 7.30 5.12 8.45
N ILE A 330 7.00 4.46 9.57
CA ILE A 330 5.69 3.88 9.86
C ILE A 330 5.10 4.63 11.04
N TYR A 331 3.84 5.01 10.92
CA TYR A 331 3.12 5.79 11.92
C TYR A 331 2.10 4.91 12.63
N VAL A 332 1.97 5.10 13.95
CA VAL A 332 0.87 4.56 14.73
C VAL A 332 -0.23 5.61 14.73
N ARG A 333 -1.45 5.23 14.36
CA ARG A 333 -2.55 6.16 14.13
C ARG A 333 -3.81 5.70 14.85
N LYS A 334 -4.61 6.67 15.22
CA LYS A 334 -5.93 6.46 15.81
C LYS A 334 -6.97 7.19 14.98
N VAL A 335 -8.09 6.52 14.69
CA VAL A 335 -9.21 7.19 14.02
C VAL A 335 -9.86 8.16 15.01
N GLU A 336 -9.87 9.42 14.64
CA GLU A 336 -10.45 10.51 15.41
C GLU A 336 -11.27 11.43 14.50
N ARG A 337 -12.21 12.16 15.11
CA ARG A 337 -12.97 13.19 14.40
C ARG A 337 -12.23 14.52 14.50
N VAL A 338 -11.91 15.10 13.34
CA VAL A 338 -11.23 16.38 13.22
C VAL A 338 -12.08 17.30 12.33
N ASN A 339 -12.54 18.42 12.86
CA ASN A 339 -13.41 19.36 12.14
C ASN A 339 -14.61 18.68 11.46
N GLY A 340 -15.23 17.71 12.15
CA GLY A 340 -16.42 17.01 11.67
C GLY A 340 -16.14 15.82 10.74
N GLU A 341 -14.88 15.57 10.36
CA GLU A 341 -14.50 14.46 9.50
C GLU A 341 -13.64 13.44 10.23
N LEU A 342 -13.69 12.18 9.80
CA LEU A 342 -12.83 11.12 10.34
C LEU A 342 -11.47 11.15 9.68
N TYR A 343 -10.42 11.07 10.49
CA TYR A 343 -9.02 11.00 10.07
C TYR A 343 -8.26 9.93 10.83
N ASN A 344 -7.26 9.36 10.18
CA ASN A 344 -6.24 8.54 10.84
C ASN A 344 -5.18 9.48 11.42
N VAL A 345 -5.31 9.82 12.69
CA VAL A 345 -4.44 10.79 13.37
C VAL A 345 -3.20 10.09 13.92
N GLU A 346 -2.04 10.47 13.44
CA GLU A 346 -0.76 9.92 13.87
C GLU A 346 -0.41 10.39 15.30
N PHE A 347 0.07 9.47 16.14
CA PHE A 347 0.50 9.80 17.49
C PHE A 347 1.85 9.20 17.87
N ALA A 348 2.44 8.37 17.03
CA ALA A 348 3.79 7.85 17.17
C ALA A 348 4.42 7.57 15.82
N THR A 349 5.74 7.67 15.75
CA THR A 349 6.53 7.44 14.53
C THR A 349 7.62 6.42 14.79
N ILE A 350 7.70 5.42 13.94
CA ILE A 350 8.82 4.48 13.88
C ILE A 350 9.62 4.85 12.64
N PRO A 351 10.85 5.42 12.79
CA PRO A 351 11.59 5.95 11.65
C PRO A 351 12.34 4.88 10.87
N ASN A 352 12.54 5.14 9.57
CA ASN A 352 13.44 4.40 8.71
C ASN A 352 13.24 2.88 8.73
N VAL A 353 11.98 2.44 8.61
CA VAL A 353 11.64 1.03 8.66
C VAL A 353 11.95 0.38 7.32
N LYS A 354 12.78 -0.67 7.36
CA LYS A 354 13.03 -1.58 6.25
C LYS A 354 12.06 -2.76 6.32
N ASP A 355 11.90 -3.47 5.20
CA ASP A 355 11.15 -4.73 5.24
C ASP A 355 11.84 -5.73 6.19
N PRO A 356 11.18 -6.14 7.28
CA PRO A 356 11.81 -7.00 8.28
C PRO A 356 12.10 -8.42 7.77
N VAL A 357 11.35 -8.92 6.79
CA VAL A 357 11.56 -10.25 6.20
C VAL A 357 12.88 -10.31 5.46
N LYS A 358 13.19 -9.29 4.64
CA LYS A 358 14.45 -9.22 3.90
C LYS A 358 15.62 -8.83 4.81
N ALA A 359 15.39 -7.95 5.78
CA ALA A 359 16.41 -7.60 6.77
C ALA A 359 16.88 -8.82 7.58
N ALA A 360 15.98 -9.72 7.93
CA ALA A 360 16.33 -10.97 8.64
C ALA A 360 17.18 -11.93 7.78
N LYS A 361 17.05 -11.90 6.46
CA LYS A 361 17.86 -12.73 5.55
C LYS A 361 19.30 -12.20 5.37
N SER A 362 19.54 -10.93 5.70
CA SER A 362 20.84 -10.26 5.53
C SER A 362 21.75 -10.41 6.76
N ASN A 363 21.23 -10.97 7.85
CA ASN A 363 21.93 -11.30 9.09
C ASN A 363 22.19 -12.81 9.15
#